data_f4baba52d1ba3c327224e647f5a628f0
#
_entry.id   f4baba52d1ba3c327224e647f5a628f0
#
_cell.length_a   1.000
_cell.length_b   1.000
_cell.length_c   1.000
_cell.angle_alpha   90.00
_cell.angle_beta   90.00
_cell.angle_gamma   90.00
#
_symmetry.space_group_name_H-M   'P 1'
#
loop_
_entity.id
_entity.type
_entity.pdbx_description
1 polymer ?
#
loop_
_entity_poly.entity_id
_entity_poly.type
_entity_poly.pdbx_seq_one_letter_code
_entity_poly.pdbx_strand_id
1 'polypeptide(L)' 'MIVIKAERTAPLRIQFEQGYFAFIKGWLNNQYNPYTTQGKEWQRGFDRGYFDNLRKIKEAA' A
#
# COMPACT_ATOMS: atom_id res chain seq x y z
N MET A 1 18.50 13.16 -14.92
CA MET A 1 18.80 12.64 -13.60
C MET A 1 17.59 12.70 -12.70
N ILE A 2 17.13 13.86 -12.49
CA ILE A 2 16.01 14.10 -11.60
C ILE A 2 14.75 13.43 -12.11
N VAL A 3 14.62 13.37 -13.41
CA VAL A 3 13.46 12.73 -14.02
C VAL A 3 13.35 11.27 -13.61
N ILE A 4 14.50 10.61 -13.48
CA ILE A 4 14.52 9.22 -13.10
C ILE A 4 13.91 9.02 -11.71
N LYS A 5 14.23 9.92 -10.81
CA LYS A 5 13.68 9.83 -9.46
C LYS A 5 12.16 9.98 -9.46
N ALA A 6 11.68 10.91 -10.26
CA ALA A 6 10.24 11.14 -10.32
C ALA A 6 9.54 9.90 -10.86
N GLU A 7 10.13 9.27 -11.85
CA GLU A 7 9.52 8.07 -12.42
C GLU A 7 9.48 6.92 -11.43
N ARG A 8 10.51 6.79 -10.62
CA ARG A 8 10.53 5.73 -9.63
C ARG A 8 9.51 5.96 -8.54
N THR A 9 9.33 7.20 -8.18
CA THR A 9 8.40 7.53 -7.12
C THR A 9 6.96 7.25 -7.52
N ALA A 10 6.60 7.59 -8.74
CA ALA A 10 5.23 7.40 -9.20
C ALA A 10 4.78 5.95 -9.14
N PRO A 11 5.56 4.98 -9.65
CA PRO A 11 5.16 3.58 -9.55
C PRO A 11 4.99 3.10 -8.13
N LEU A 12 5.86 3.51 -7.23
CA LEU A 12 5.77 3.09 -5.85
C LEU A 12 4.51 3.62 -5.18
N ARG A 13 4.13 4.82 -5.55
CA ARG A 13 2.91 5.39 -5.03
C ARG A 13 1.69 4.58 -5.48
N ILE A 14 1.70 4.11 -6.71
CA ILE A 14 0.62 3.30 -7.21
C ILE A 14 0.53 2.00 -6.43
N GLN A 15 1.64 1.34 -6.17
CA GLN A 15 1.64 0.11 -5.41
C GLN A 15 1.12 0.32 -3.99
N PHE A 16 1.50 1.43 -3.37
CA PHE A 16 0.99 1.74 -2.05
C PHE A 16 -0.52 1.86 -2.07
N GLU A 17 -1.05 2.59 -3.02
CA GLU A 17 -2.49 2.77 -3.12
C GLU A 17 -3.20 1.46 -3.40
N GLN A 18 -2.62 0.63 -4.23
CA GLN A 18 -3.21 -0.67 -4.51
C GLN A 18 -3.30 -1.52 -3.25
N GLY A 19 -2.26 -1.49 -2.43
CA GLY A 19 -2.28 -2.23 -1.18
C GLY A 19 -3.34 -1.70 -0.22
N TYR A 20 -3.45 -0.40 -0.14
CA TYR A 20 -4.44 0.23 0.72
C TYR A 20 -5.86 -0.20 0.32
N PHE A 21 -6.16 -0.12 -0.97
CA PHE A 21 -7.47 -0.51 -1.45
C PHE A 21 -7.69 -2.01 -1.37
N ALA A 22 -6.63 -2.80 -1.50
CA ALA A 22 -6.75 -4.23 -1.35
C ALA A 22 -7.27 -4.59 0.04
N PHE A 23 -6.78 -3.92 1.06
CA PHE A 23 -7.28 -4.16 2.40
C PHE A 23 -8.77 -3.82 2.49
N ILE A 24 -9.16 -2.67 1.93
CA ILE A 24 -10.55 -2.25 2.00
C ILE A 24 -11.46 -3.26 1.32
N LYS A 25 -11.01 -3.85 0.22
CA LYS A 25 -11.80 -4.82 -0.53
C LYS A 25 -11.65 -6.24 -0.02
N GLY A 26 -10.78 -6.46 0.96
CA GLY A 26 -10.57 -7.80 1.50
C GLY A 26 -9.68 -8.67 0.64
N TRP A 27 -8.87 -8.09 -0.25
CA TRP A 27 -7.95 -8.83 -1.08
C TRP A 27 -6.64 -9.00 -0.32
N LEU A 28 -6.32 -10.23 0.07
CA LEU A 28 -5.17 -10.49 0.91
C LEU A 28 -3.89 -10.80 0.16
N ASN A 29 -3.99 -11.10 -1.13
CA ASN A 29 -2.83 -11.51 -1.91
C ASN A 29 -2.13 -10.32 -2.52
N ASN A 30 -0.84 -10.19 -2.21
CA ASN A 30 0.01 -9.20 -2.83
C ASN A 30 0.33 -9.68 -4.23
N GLN A 31 -0.02 -8.89 -5.25
CA GLN A 31 0.21 -9.27 -6.63
C GLN A 31 1.66 -9.12 -7.05
N TYR A 32 2.49 -8.49 -6.21
CA TYR A 32 3.90 -8.31 -6.48
C TYR A 32 4.70 -9.26 -5.62
N ASN A 33 5.93 -9.55 -6.04
CA ASN A 33 6.82 -10.34 -5.20
C ASN A 33 7.12 -9.55 -3.93
N PRO A 34 6.86 -10.11 -2.75
CA PRO A 34 6.99 -9.36 -1.49
C PRO A 34 8.41 -8.94 -1.17
N TYR A 35 9.40 -9.52 -1.85
CA TYR A 35 10.78 -9.13 -1.61
C TYR A 35 11.25 -7.99 -2.49
N THR A 36 10.42 -7.55 -3.42
CA THR A 36 10.75 -6.42 -4.29
C THR A 36 10.32 -5.12 -3.64
N THR A 37 10.84 -4.02 -4.17
CA THR A 37 10.44 -2.70 -3.68
C THR A 37 8.95 -2.49 -3.89
N GLN A 38 8.44 -2.93 -5.03
CA GLN A 38 7.02 -2.80 -5.31
C GLN A 38 6.17 -3.59 -4.34
N GLY A 39 6.58 -4.83 -4.03
CA GLY A 39 5.84 -5.65 -3.10
C GLY A 39 5.86 -5.09 -1.69
N LYS A 40 6.99 -4.54 -1.29
CA LYS A 40 7.09 -3.94 0.04
C LYS A 40 6.20 -2.71 0.15
N GLU A 41 6.14 -1.93 -0.91
CA GLU A 41 5.31 -0.73 -0.88
C GLU A 41 3.83 -1.09 -0.90
N TRP A 42 3.46 -2.13 -1.63
CA TRP A 42 2.10 -2.65 -1.59
C TRP A 42 1.73 -3.06 -0.16
N GLN A 43 2.65 -3.77 0.51
CA GLN A 43 2.40 -4.23 1.86
C GLN A 43 2.26 -3.05 2.82
N ARG A 44 3.06 -2.01 2.63
CA ARG A 44 2.94 -0.81 3.45
C ARG A 44 1.56 -0.17 3.29
N GLY A 45 1.06 -0.14 2.08
CA GLY A 45 -0.27 0.39 1.84
C GLY A 45 -1.34 -0.45 2.50
N PHE A 46 -1.20 -1.76 2.40
CA PHE A 46 -2.13 -2.68 3.03
C PHE A 46 -2.13 -2.47 4.54
N ASP A 47 -0.94 -2.38 5.15
CA ASP A 47 -0.83 -2.17 6.58
C ASP A 47 -1.45 -0.84 6.99
N ARG A 48 -1.27 0.19 6.18
CA ARG A 48 -1.85 1.49 6.48
C ARG A 48 -3.37 1.41 6.48
N GLY A 49 -3.94 0.69 5.53
CA GLY A 49 -5.37 0.48 5.51
C GLY A 49 -5.85 -0.23 6.76
N TYR A 50 -5.10 -1.23 7.18
CA TYR A 50 -5.44 -1.98 8.37
C TYR A 50 -5.43 -1.08 9.61
N PHE A 51 -4.40 -0.29 9.79
CA PHE A 51 -4.31 0.58 10.95
C PHE A 51 -5.35 1.70 10.91
N ASP A 52 -5.64 2.23 9.74
CA ASP A 52 -6.69 3.23 9.61
C ASP A 52 -8.03 2.65 10.03
N ASN A 53 -8.28 1.39 9.64
CA ASN A 53 -9.53 0.72 9.99
C ASN A 53 -9.63 0.51 11.49
N LEU A 54 -8.54 0.10 12.12
CA LEU A 54 -8.53 -0.08 13.57
C LEU A 54 -8.85 1.23 14.28
N ARG A 55 -8.28 2.31 13.78
CA ARG A 55 -8.52 3.61 14.40
C ARG A 55 -9.99 4.00 14.31
N LYS A 56 -10.60 3.76 13.16
CA LYS A 56 -12.01 4.06 12.99
C LYS A 56 -12.88 3.25 13.93
N ILE A 57 -12.55 2.00 14.11
CA ILE A 57 -13.31 1.14 15.02
C ILE A 57 -13.21 1.66 16.44
N LYS A 58 -12.02 2.05 16.86
CA LYS A 58 -11.83 2.58 18.20
C LYS A 58 -12.61 3.87 18.41
N GLU A 59 -12.60 4.73 17.42
CA GLU A 59 -13.31 5.99 17.54
C GLU A 59 -14.80 5.81 17.55
N ALA A 60 -15.28 4.80 16.84
CA ALA A 60 -16.71 4.52 16.80
C ALA A 60 -17.19 3.91 18.11
N ALA A 61 -16.31 3.18 18.76
CA ALA A 61 -16.66 2.55 20.02
C ALA A 61 -16.67 3.54 21.15
#